data_bcae3e23633c5c4c2e877716ecced581
#
_entry.id   bcae3e23633c5c4c2e877716ecced581
#
_cell.length_a   1.000
_cell.length_b   1.000
_cell.length_c   1.000
_cell.angle_alpha   90.00
_cell.angle_beta   90.00
_cell.angle_gamma   90.00
#
_symmetry.space_group_name_H-M   'P 1'
#
loop_
_entity.id
_entity.type
_entity.pdbx_description
1 polymer ?
#
loop_
_entity_poly.entity_id
_entity_poly.type
_entity_poly.pdbx_seq_one_letter_code
_entity_poly.pdbx_strand_id
1 'polypeptide(L)'
;MSGHNRWSKIKHKKGASDAKKSKVWTKVIKEITISARSSGDVNGNPRLRAAVDKARSVNMPNDTIERAIKKGTGELEGVNYEEFNFEAYGPGGTAILLDIMTDNRNRTTGEIRNILTKGNGNLGSSGSVAYMFKKLGIVAYDKSAVDENKVTDAAIELGADDVRAEDDVLTVITEPKEFERIRDGLKAAGMPDPVSAEVSMVPQNKVHLTGRDAVVALKLLDALEDNDDVQNVYSNLDVDESELSDDE
;
A
#
# COMPACT_ATOMS: atom_id res chain seq x y z
N MET A 1 11.91 9.57 -5.48
CA MET A 1 11.00 8.57 -4.89
C MET A 1 10.34 9.03 -3.59
N SER A 2 10.42 10.33 -3.25
CA SER A 2 9.83 10.90 -2.05
C SER A 2 8.29 10.87 -2.03
N GLY A 3 7.63 10.96 -3.17
CA GLY A 3 6.16 11.05 -3.23
C GLY A 3 5.44 9.85 -2.61
N HIS A 4 5.87 8.63 -2.91
CA HIS A 4 5.26 7.43 -2.32
C HIS A 4 5.53 7.34 -0.80
N ASN A 5 6.75 7.64 -0.36
CA ASN A 5 7.09 7.65 1.06
C ASN A 5 6.43 8.83 1.80
N ARG A 6 6.32 10.01 1.18
CA ARG A 6 5.59 11.16 1.75
C ARG A 6 4.10 10.87 1.86
N TRP A 7 3.48 10.33 0.81
CA TRP A 7 2.09 9.91 0.84
C TRP A 7 1.84 8.83 1.91
N SER A 8 2.71 7.83 2.02
CA SER A 8 2.66 6.81 3.07
C SER A 8 2.77 7.42 4.48
N LYS A 9 3.63 8.43 4.68
CA LYS A 9 3.73 9.17 5.96
C LYS A 9 2.46 9.93 6.31
N ILE A 10 1.81 10.58 5.34
CA ILE A 10 0.55 11.30 5.53
C ILE A 10 -0.54 10.32 5.94
N LYS A 11 -0.61 9.18 5.28
CA LYS A 11 -1.51 8.08 5.61
C LYS A 11 -1.36 7.62 7.07
N HIS A 12 -0.14 7.58 7.60
CA HIS A 12 0.12 7.22 9.00
C HIS A 12 -0.15 8.35 10.01
N LYS A 13 -0.03 9.62 9.61
CA LYS A 13 -0.30 10.78 10.49
C LYS A 13 -1.79 11.10 10.67
N LYS A 14 -2.65 10.77 9.71
CA LYS A 14 -4.11 10.96 9.85
C LYS A 14 -4.66 9.93 10.84
N GLY A 15 -4.83 10.37 12.09
CA GLY A 15 -5.23 9.55 13.24
C GLY A 15 -6.45 8.66 13.02
N ALA A 16 -6.43 7.51 13.66
CA ALA A 16 -7.44 6.46 13.56
C ALA A 16 -8.77 6.87 14.20
N SER A 17 -9.72 7.36 13.40
CA SER A 17 -11.13 7.38 13.82
C SER A 17 -11.70 5.95 13.71
N ASP A 18 -12.75 5.64 14.49
CA ASP A 18 -13.38 4.30 14.47
C ASP A 18 -13.93 3.94 13.07
N ALA A 19 -14.36 4.93 12.28
CA ALA A 19 -14.74 4.73 10.89
C ALA A 19 -13.56 4.27 10.01
N LYS A 20 -12.37 4.80 10.21
CA LYS A 20 -11.16 4.35 9.50
C LYS A 20 -10.73 2.95 9.91
N LYS A 21 -10.87 2.58 11.19
CA LYS A 21 -10.61 1.20 11.65
C LYS A 21 -11.52 0.19 10.96
N SER A 22 -12.81 0.50 10.83
CA SER A 22 -13.78 -0.38 10.15
C SER A 22 -13.40 -0.62 8.69
N LYS A 23 -13.00 0.43 7.95
CA LYS A 23 -12.53 0.29 6.56
C LYS A 23 -11.28 -0.56 6.45
N VAL A 24 -10.28 -0.32 7.32
CA VAL A 24 -9.06 -1.14 7.35
C VAL A 24 -9.39 -2.60 7.61
N TRP A 25 -10.29 -2.89 8.54
CA TRP A 25 -10.71 -4.26 8.82
C TRP A 25 -11.41 -4.91 7.63
N THR A 26 -12.28 -4.19 6.92
CA THR A 26 -12.96 -4.68 5.72
C THR A 26 -11.94 -5.12 4.67
N LYS A 27 -10.93 -4.28 4.38
CA LYS A 27 -9.86 -4.60 3.44
C LYS A 27 -9.04 -5.83 3.86
N VAL A 28 -8.65 -5.89 5.13
CA VAL A 28 -7.88 -7.02 5.67
C VAL A 28 -8.70 -8.32 5.65
N ILE A 29 -10.00 -8.29 5.94
CA ILE A 29 -10.89 -9.45 5.84
C ILE A 29 -10.96 -9.97 4.40
N LYS A 30 -11.07 -9.08 3.39
CA LYS A 30 -11.04 -9.48 1.98
C LYS A 30 -9.72 -10.16 1.62
N GLU A 31 -8.59 -9.57 2.05
CA GLU A 31 -7.25 -10.13 1.81
C GLU A 31 -7.09 -11.53 2.44
N ILE A 32 -7.50 -11.72 3.70
CA ILE A 32 -7.48 -13.03 4.37
C ILE A 32 -8.35 -14.03 3.59
N THR A 33 -9.56 -13.64 3.21
CA THR A 33 -10.52 -14.52 2.53
C THR A 33 -9.98 -14.98 1.17
N ILE A 34 -9.38 -14.07 0.40
CA ILE A 34 -8.79 -14.42 -0.90
C ILE A 34 -7.52 -15.27 -0.72
N SER A 35 -6.66 -14.90 0.21
CA SER A 35 -5.41 -15.64 0.46
C SER A 35 -5.67 -17.08 0.94
N ALA A 36 -6.73 -17.28 1.74
CA ALA A 36 -7.09 -18.61 2.26
C ALA A 36 -7.67 -19.56 1.19
N ARG A 37 -8.02 -19.09 -0.01
CA ARG A 37 -8.53 -19.95 -1.10
C ARG A 37 -7.53 -21.01 -1.54
N SER A 38 -6.26 -20.70 -1.53
CA SER A 38 -5.21 -21.66 -1.90
C SER A 38 -4.91 -22.65 -0.78
N SER A 39 -4.91 -22.19 0.45
CA SER A 39 -4.75 -22.97 1.69
C SER A 39 -5.10 -22.14 2.90
N GLY A 40 -5.86 -22.70 3.84
CA GLY A 40 -6.16 -22.11 5.14
C GLY A 40 -5.03 -22.25 6.17
N ASP A 41 -3.96 -22.97 5.83
CA ASP A 41 -2.79 -23.13 6.71
C ASP A 41 -1.91 -21.88 6.67
N VAL A 42 -1.93 -21.11 7.76
CA VAL A 42 -1.13 -19.88 7.90
C VAL A 42 0.38 -20.13 7.79
N ASN A 43 0.85 -21.31 8.21
CA ASN A 43 2.28 -21.64 8.16
C ASN A 43 2.73 -22.01 6.74
N GLY A 44 1.86 -22.68 6.00
CA GLY A 44 2.11 -23.12 4.63
C GLY A 44 1.77 -22.09 3.56
N ASN A 45 1.10 -20.98 3.92
CA ASN A 45 0.64 -19.95 2.98
C ASN A 45 1.22 -18.58 3.35
N PRO A 46 2.32 -18.13 2.72
CA PRO A 46 2.97 -16.85 3.03
C PRO A 46 2.05 -15.65 2.88
N ARG A 47 1.20 -15.62 1.83
CA ARG A 47 0.25 -14.53 1.60
C ARG A 47 -0.79 -14.45 2.73
N LEU A 48 -1.32 -15.59 3.17
CA LEU A 48 -2.26 -15.64 4.28
C LEU A 48 -1.59 -15.24 5.59
N ARG A 49 -0.34 -15.65 5.82
CA ARG A 49 0.44 -15.25 6.99
C ARG A 49 0.58 -13.74 7.06
N ALA A 50 1.02 -13.10 5.98
CA ALA A 50 1.15 -11.64 5.91
C ALA A 50 -0.20 -10.92 6.19
N ALA A 51 -1.31 -11.44 5.65
CA ALA A 51 -2.64 -10.91 5.88
C ALA A 51 -3.08 -11.05 7.36
N VAL A 52 -2.79 -12.20 7.99
CA VAL A 52 -3.07 -12.45 9.41
C VAL A 52 -2.21 -11.56 10.32
N ASP A 53 -0.93 -11.38 10.00
CA ASP A 53 -0.05 -10.47 10.76
C ASP A 53 -0.53 -9.02 10.64
N LYS A 54 -0.98 -8.61 9.46
CA LYS A 54 -1.63 -7.31 9.26
C LYS A 54 -2.91 -7.17 10.10
N ALA A 55 -3.75 -8.22 10.16
CA ALA A 55 -4.96 -8.21 10.98
C ALA A 55 -4.64 -8.02 12.47
N ARG A 56 -3.61 -8.73 12.97
CA ARG A 56 -3.15 -8.61 14.35
C ARG A 56 -2.60 -7.21 14.64
N SER A 57 -1.84 -6.62 13.72
CA SER A 57 -1.28 -5.28 13.89
C SER A 57 -2.34 -4.19 14.01
N VAL A 58 -3.54 -4.41 13.45
CA VAL A 58 -4.71 -3.51 13.58
C VAL A 58 -5.70 -3.94 14.66
N ASN A 59 -5.28 -4.82 15.56
CA ASN A 59 -6.05 -5.33 16.69
C ASN A 59 -7.38 -5.99 16.27
N MET A 60 -7.38 -6.76 15.17
CA MET A 60 -8.54 -7.55 14.76
C MET A 60 -8.70 -8.77 15.69
N PRO A 61 -9.93 -9.06 16.20
CA PRO A 61 -10.18 -10.23 17.02
C PRO A 61 -9.88 -11.54 16.29
N ASN A 62 -9.32 -12.53 17.01
CA ASN A 62 -8.95 -13.84 16.42
C ASN A 62 -10.14 -14.57 15.81
N ASP A 63 -11.32 -14.50 16.42
CA ASP A 63 -12.55 -15.11 15.89
C ASP A 63 -12.97 -14.52 14.52
N THR A 64 -12.69 -13.23 14.31
CA THR A 64 -12.92 -12.57 13.02
C THR A 64 -11.93 -13.07 11.97
N ILE A 65 -10.64 -13.23 12.33
CA ILE A 65 -9.59 -13.77 11.46
C ILE A 65 -9.94 -15.22 11.06
N GLU A 66 -10.26 -16.08 12.03
CA GLU A 66 -10.62 -17.48 11.77
C GLU A 66 -11.86 -17.60 10.89
N ARG A 67 -12.87 -16.75 11.12
CA ARG A 67 -14.07 -16.70 10.29
C ARG A 67 -13.78 -16.30 8.85
N ALA A 68 -12.86 -15.36 8.65
CA ALA A 68 -12.44 -14.94 7.30
C ALA A 68 -11.66 -16.06 6.59
N ILE A 69 -10.80 -16.79 7.31
CA ILE A 69 -10.10 -17.99 6.77
C ILE A 69 -11.11 -19.05 6.36
N LYS A 70 -12.07 -19.41 7.24
CA LYS A 70 -13.10 -20.41 6.94
C LYS A 70 -13.99 -20.05 5.75
N LYS A 71 -14.26 -18.75 5.54
CA LYS A 71 -14.95 -18.28 4.33
C LYS A 71 -14.09 -18.47 3.07
N GLY A 72 -12.79 -18.22 3.18
CA GLY A 72 -11.83 -18.40 2.08
C GLY A 72 -11.65 -19.85 1.68
N THR A 73 -11.57 -20.77 2.66
CA THR A 73 -11.46 -22.23 2.43
C THR A 73 -12.76 -22.89 1.96
N GLY A 74 -13.89 -22.18 2.05
CA GLY A 74 -15.22 -22.72 1.71
C GLY A 74 -15.89 -23.51 2.84
N GLU A 75 -15.33 -23.54 4.04
CA GLU A 75 -15.95 -24.16 5.21
C GLU A 75 -17.18 -23.36 5.73
N LEU A 76 -17.21 -22.08 5.45
CA LEU A 76 -18.36 -21.21 5.71
C LEU A 76 -18.82 -20.58 4.41
N GLU A 77 -20.13 -20.40 4.28
CA GLU A 77 -20.71 -19.63 3.20
C GLU A 77 -20.15 -18.19 3.19
N GLY A 78 -19.66 -17.75 2.06
CA GLY A 78 -18.97 -16.47 1.92
C GLY A 78 -19.21 -15.84 0.56
N VAL A 79 -18.75 -14.60 0.46
CA VAL A 79 -18.80 -13.82 -0.78
C VAL A 79 -17.62 -14.22 -1.67
N ASN A 80 -17.84 -14.36 -2.96
CA ASN A 80 -16.79 -14.65 -3.92
C ASN A 80 -16.16 -13.34 -4.41
N TYR A 81 -14.98 -13.00 -3.89
CA TYR A 81 -14.24 -11.81 -4.33
C TYR A 81 -13.43 -12.09 -5.59
N GLU A 82 -13.39 -11.12 -6.48
CA GLU A 82 -12.49 -11.06 -7.63
C GLU A 82 -11.34 -10.10 -7.34
N GLU A 83 -10.16 -10.45 -7.83
CA GLU A 83 -8.93 -9.65 -7.76
C GLU A 83 -8.55 -9.16 -9.16
N PHE A 84 -8.35 -7.86 -9.33
CA PHE A 84 -7.84 -7.27 -10.57
C PHE A 84 -7.31 -5.86 -10.32
N ASN A 85 -6.67 -5.27 -11.34
CA ASN A 85 -6.12 -3.93 -11.24
C ASN A 85 -6.88 -2.98 -12.16
N PHE A 86 -7.04 -1.73 -11.70
CA PHE A 86 -7.36 -0.61 -12.57
C PHE A 86 -6.15 0.28 -12.77
N GLU A 87 -6.05 0.79 -13.97
CA GLU A 87 -5.07 1.79 -14.36
C GLU A 87 -5.80 3.09 -14.68
N ALA A 88 -5.28 4.20 -14.18
CA ALA A 88 -5.94 5.50 -14.30
C ALA A 88 -4.93 6.63 -14.43
N TYR A 89 -5.43 7.76 -14.90
CA TYR A 89 -4.72 9.03 -14.92
C TYR A 89 -5.44 10.02 -14.02
N GLY A 90 -4.67 10.78 -13.26
CA GLY A 90 -5.13 11.89 -12.43
C GLY A 90 -4.72 13.25 -13.00
N PRO A 91 -4.89 14.34 -12.22
CA PRO A 91 -4.46 15.68 -12.57
C PRO A 91 -3.00 15.73 -13.03
N GLY A 92 -2.70 16.59 -13.99
CA GLY A 92 -1.34 16.74 -14.54
C GLY A 92 -0.79 15.49 -15.24
N GLY A 93 -1.64 14.50 -15.55
CA GLY A 93 -1.21 13.24 -16.15
C GLY A 93 -0.54 12.28 -15.16
N THR A 94 -0.77 12.44 -13.86
CA THR A 94 -0.29 11.51 -12.85
C THR A 94 -0.83 10.12 -13.11
N ALA A 95 0.06 9.12 -13.09
CA ALA A 95 -0.30 7.72 -13.22
C ALA A 95 -0.81 7.17 -11.90
N ILE A 96 -1.91 6.43 -11.94
CA ILE A 96 -2.53 5.80 -10.77
C ILE A 96 -2.77 4.33 -11.08
N LEU A 97 -2.25 3.44 -10.22
CA LEU A 97 -2.51 2.00 -10.28
C LEU A 97 -3.28 1.59 -9.02
N LEU A 98 -4.38 0.86 -9.21
CA LEU A 98 -5.28 0.44 -8.14
C LEU A 98 -5.35 -1.08 -8.07
N ASP A 99 -5.10 -1.65 -6.90
CA ASP A 99 -5.42 -3.05 -6.61
C ASP A 99 -6.86 -3.14 -6.11
N ILE A 100 -7.68 -3.94 -6.75
CA ILE A 100 -9.11 -4.06 -6.47
C ILE A 100 -9.41 -5.46 -5.96
N MET A 101 -10.23 -5.53 -4.90
CA MET A 101 -10.88 -6.75 -4.43
C MET A 101 -12.36 -6.51 -4.22
N THR A 102 -13.19 -7.08 -5.06
CA THR A 102 -14.63 -6.83 -5.03
C THR A 102 -15.44 -8.09 -5.29
N ASP A 103 -16.66 -8.11 -4.79
CA ASP A 103 -17.70 -9.09 -5.11
C ASP A 103 -18.56 -8.68 -6.31
N ASN A 104 -18.41 -7.42 -6.77
CA ASN A 104 -19.20 -6.89 -7.88
C ASN A 104 -18.38 -5.90 -8.74
N ARG A 105 -17.74 -6.43 -9.77
CA ARG A 105 -16.89 -5.67 -10.68
C ARG A 105 -17.59 -4.48 -11.33
N ASN A 106 -18.87 -4.63 -11.69
CA ASN A 106 -19.62 -3.57 -12.37
C ASN A 106 -19.89 -2.39 -11.43
N ARG A 107 -20.30 -2.67 -10.17
CA ARG A 107 -20.48 -1.66 -9.13
C ARG A 107 -19.17 -0.90 -8.91
N THR A 108 -18.09 -1.60 -8.62
CA THR A 108 -16.78 -1.00 -8.35
C THR A 108 -16.27 -0.18 -9.52
N THR A 109 -16.43 -0.67 -10.74
CA THR A 109 -16.04 0.09 -11.95
C THR A 109 -16.79 1.42 -12.05
N GLY A 110 -18.10 1.42 -11.74
CA GLY A 110 -18.91 2.64 -11.73
C GLY A 110 -18.48 3.64 -10.65
N GLU A 111 -18.22 3.13 -9.45
CA GLU A 111 -17.75 3.93 -8.31
C GLU A 111 -16.38 4.57 -8.59
N ILE A 112 -15.39 3.78 -9.02
CA ILE A 112 -14.05 4.27 -9.34
C ILE A 112 -14.09 5.29 -10.47
N ARG A 113 -14.88 5.04 -11.52
CA ARG A 113 -15.04 6.02 -12.61
C ARG A 113 -15.63 7.35 -12.11
N ASN A 114 -16.61 7.29 -11.21
CA ASN A 114 -17.21 8.49 -10.62
C ASN A 114 -16.20 9.26 -9.76
N ILE A 115 -15.41 8.57 -8.93
CA ILE A 115 -14.35 9.18 -8.09
C ILE A 115 -13.31 9.85 -9.00
N LEU A 116 -12.80 9.16 -10.01
CA LEU A 116 -11.83 9.70 -10.96
C LEU A 116 -12.38 10.94 -11.67
N THR A 117 -13.60 10.87 -12.20
CA THR A 117 -14.22 12.02 -12.91
C THR A 117 -14.35 13.25 -12.01
N LYS A 118 -14.74 13.08 -10.73
CA LYS A 118 -14.82 14.18 -9.76
C LYS A 118 -13.44 14.77 -9.42
N GLY A 119 -12.39 13.94 -9.46
CA GLY A 119 -11.01 14.36 -9.22
C GLY A 119 -10.22 14.75 -10.47
N ASN A 120 -10.90 15.10 -11.58
CA ASN A 120 -10.27 15.45 -12.86
C ASN A 120 -9.36 14.33 -13.42
N GLY A 121 -9.70 13.08 -13.16
CA GLY A 121 -9.01 11.90 -13.66
C GLY A 121 -9.90 11.06 -14.58
N ASN A 122 -9.33 10.02 -15.14
CA ASN A 122 -10.04 9.05 -15.97
C ASN A 122 -9.42 7.64 -15.87
N LEU A 123 -10.26 6.62 -16.10
CA LEU A 123 -9.75 5.25 -16.26
C LEU A 123 -8.95 5.14 -17.56
N GLY A 124 -7.78 4.52 -17.46
CA GLY A 124 -6.94 4.13 -18.58
C GLY A 124 -7.30 2.74 -19.12
N SER A 125 -6.68 2.38 -20.23
CA SER A 125 -6.70 1.02 -20.73
C SER A 125 -5.70 0.15 -19.96
N SER A 126 -5.88 -1.18 -19.98
CA SER A 126 -4.90 -2.10 -19.40
C SER A 126 -3.53 -1.92 -20.07
N GLY A 127 -2.46 -1.84 -19.28
CA GLY A 127 -1.09 -1.58 -19.72
C GLY A 127 -0.74 -0.11 -19.96
N SER A 128 -1.65 0.83 -19.65
CA SER A 128 -1.41 2.27 -19.91
C SER A 128 -0.48 2.93 -18.90
N VAL A 129 -0.46 2.44 -17.65
CA VAL A 129 0.39 3.01 -16.57
C VAL A 129 1.19 1.95 -15.80
N ALA A 130 0.80 0.67 -15.82
CA ALA A 130 1.43 -0.38 -15.02
C ALA A 130 2.95 -0.49 -15.27
N TYR A 131 3.41 -0.27 -16.51
CA TYR A 131 4.83 -0.30 -16.88
C TYR A 131 5.66 0.82 -16.22
N MET A 132 5.01 1.87 -15.71
CA MET A 132 5.68 2.96 -15.00
C MET A 132 6.06 2.59 -13.57
N PHE A 133 5.57 1.44 -13.07
CA PHE A 133 5.80 0.99 -11.71
C PHE A 133 6.63 -0.29 -11.70
N LYS A 134 7.51 -0.42 -10.70
CA LYS A 134 8.27 -1.63 -10.42
C LYS A 134 7.87 -2.18 -9.05
N LYS A 135 7.58 -3.48 -8.98
CA LYS A 135 7.30 -4.13 -7.70
C LYS A 135 8.61 -4.32 -6.94
N LEU A 136 8.70 -3.73 -5.74
CA LEU A 136 9.90 -3.74 -4.89
C LEU A 136 9.52 -3.99 -3.43
N GLY A 137 10.43 -4.58 -2.67
CA GLY A 137 10.37 -4.55 -1.21
C GLY A 137 10.93 -3.23 -0.70
N ILE A 138 10.24 -2.61 0.25
CA ILE A 138 10.60 -1.32 0.83
C ILE A 138 10.61 -1.47 2.35
N VAL A 139 11.74 -1.11 2.98
CA VAL A 139 11.84 -0.94 4.43
C VAL A 139 12.27 0.50 4.68
N ALA A 140 11.39 1.30 5.28
CA ALA A 140 11.61 2.72 5.48
C ALA A 140 11.81 3.06 6.96
N TYR A 141 12.83 3.85 7.25
CA TYR A 141 13.16 4.35 8.58
C TYR A 141 13.07 5.87 8.62
N ASP A 142 12.70 6.42 9.77
CA ASP A 142 12.90 7.84 10.07
C ASP A 142 14.40 8.07 10.27
N LYS A 143 15.00 9.00 9.50
CA LYS A 143 16.44 9.30 9.58
C LYS A 143 16.85 9.80 10.96
N SER A 144 15.95 10.46 11.69
CA SER A 144 16.23 10.92 13.05
C SER A 144 16.29 9.78 14.07
N ALA A 145 15.73 8.60 13.75
CA ALA A 145 15.68 7.44 14.64
C ALA A 145 16.78 6.41 14.37
N VAL A 146 17.56 6.56 13.29
CA VAL A 146 18.56 5.58 12.88
C VAL A 146 19.91 6.23 12.55
N ASP A 147 20.96 5.44 12.65
CA ASP A 147 22.28 5.76 12.08
C ASP A 147 22.29 5.29 10.62
N GLU A 148 22.34 6.25 9.69
CA GLU A 148 22.28 5.99 8.25
C GLU A 148 23.39 5.03 7.78
N ASN A 149 24.62 5.17 8.30
CA ASN A 149 25.73 4.31 7.94
C ASN A 149 25.49 2.87 8.41
N LYS A 150 25.01 2.69 9.65
CA LYS A 150 24.72 1.35 10.18
C LYS A 150 23.63 0.64 9.42
N VAL A 151 22.56 1.36 9.05
CA VAL A 151 21.48 0.77 8.25
C VAL A 151 22.00 0.41 6.86
N THR A 152 22.79 1.28 6.24
CA THR A 152 23.35 1.06 4.91
C THR A 152 24.30 -0.15 4.91
N ASP A 153 25.23 -0.22 5.87
CA ASP A 153 26.16 -1.35 5.98
C ASP A 153 25.41 -2.67 6.18
N ALA A 154 24.45 -2.71 7.12
CA ALA A 154 23.63 -3.89 7.35
C ALA A 154 22.79 -4.29 6.13
N ALA A 155 22.23 -3.32 5.42
CA ALA A 155 21.44 -3.57 4.21
C ALA A 155 22.30 -4.16 3.08
N ILE A 156 23.52 -3.64 2.88
CA ILE A 156 24.48 -4.16 1.90
C ILE A 156 24.89 -5.60 2.26
N GLU A 157 25.24 -5.86 3.51
CA GLU A 157 25.61 -7.21 3.98
C GLU A 157 24.47 -8.22 3.79
N LEU A 158 23.22 -7.77 3.94
CA LEU A 158 22.03 -8.57 3.70
C LEU A 158 21.68 -8.69 2.20
N GLY A 159 22.36 -7.99 1.30
CA GLY A 159 22.14 -8.06 -0.14
C GLY A 159 20.91 -7.27 -0.60
N ALA A 160 20.63 -6.13 0.02
CA ALA A 160 19.64 -5.18 -0.50
C ALA A 160 20.09 -4.61 -1.86
N ASP A 161 19.11 -4.27 -2.71
CA ASP A 161 19.41 -3.74 -4.05
C ASP A 161 19.91 -2.30 -4.00
N ASP A 162 19.38 -1.49 -3.05
CA ASP A 162 19.73 -0.07 -2.95
C ASP A 162 19.33 0.47 -1.55
N VAL A 163 20.01 1.53 -1.12
CA VAL A 163 19.63 2.31 0.06
C VAL A 163 19.57 3.78 -0.33
N ARG A 164 18.44 4.42 -0.09
CA ARG A 164 18.23 5.82 -0.48
C ARG A 164 17.86 6.66 0.72
N ALA A 165 18.60 7.74 0.87
CA ALA A 165 18.29 8.78 1.84
C ALA A 165 17.59 9.94 1.11
N GLU A 166 16.33 10.15 1.38
CA GLU A 166 15.54 11.25 0.81
C GLU A 166 14.82 11.99 1.94
N ASP A 167 14.97 13.30 1.98
CA ASP A 167 14.42 14.16 3.04
C ASP A 167 14.74 13.60 4.44
N ASP A 168 13.71 13.24 5.19
CA ASP A 168 13.77 12.68 6.53
C ASP A 168 13.59 11.14 6.57
N VAL A 169 13.60 10.45 5.41
CA VAL A 169 13.44 9.00 5.29
C VAL A 169 14.67 8.32 4.72
N LEU A 170 15.07 7.22 5.36
CA LEU A 170 16.03 6.28 4.84
C LEU A 170 15.29 5.04 4.37
N THR A 171 15.41 4.70 3.08
CA THR A 171 14.67 3.61 2.44
C THR A 171 15.62 2.53 1.96
N VAL A 172 15.49 1.32 2.49
CA VAL A 172 16.14 0.11 1.98
C VAL A 172 15.24 -0.51 0.92
N ILE A 173 15.79 -0.77 -0.25
CA ILE A 173 15.09 -1.29 -1.44
C ILE A 173 15.58 -2.71 -1.70
N THR A 174 14.65 -3.63 -1.96
CA THR A 174 14.94 -5.05 -2.17
C THR A 174 14.12 -5.62 -3.32
N GLU A 175 14.57 -6.71 -3.89
CA GLU A 175 13.66 -7.56 -4.68
C GLU A 175 12.51 -8.08 -3.81
N PRO A 176 11.30 -8.23 -4.36
CA PRO A 176 10.14 -8.67 -3.59
C PRO A 176 10.33 -10.01 -2.86
N LYS A 177 11.05 -10.96 -3.48
CA LYS A 177 11.32 -12.30 -2.92
C LYS A 177 12.30 -12.27 -1.73
N GLU A 178 13.16 -11.25 -1.65
CA GLU A 178 14.17 -11.10 -0.60
C GLU A 178 13.67 -10.21 0.55
N PHE A 179 12.53 -9.58 0.38
CA PHE A 179 11.99 -8.57 1.31
C PHE A 179 11.90 -9.08 2.76
N GLU A 180 11.26 -10.24 2.99
CA GLU A 180 11.09 -10.76 4.35
C GLU A 180 12.44 -11.07 5.01
N ARG A 181 13.35 -11.70 4.26
CA ARG A 181 14.70 -12.06 4.74
C ARG A 181 15.50 -10.82 5.15
N ILE A 182 15.45 -9.78 4.30
CA ILE A 182 16.23 -8.55 4.56
C ILE A 182 15.59 -7.75 5.71
N ARG A 183 14.25 -7.62 5.74
CA ARG A 183 13.53 -6.98 6.86
C ARG A 183 13.88 -7.63 8.20
N ASP A 184 13.80 -8.95 8.26
CA ASP A 184 14.06 -9.71 9.50
C ASP A 184 15.56 -9.67 9.86
N GLY A 185 16.44 -9.66 8.86
CA GLY A 185 17.88 -9.48 9.04
C GLY A 185 18.24 -8.12 9.61
N LEU A 186 17.62 -7.04 9.13
CA LEU A 186 17.81 -5.68 9.67
C LEU A 186 17.36 -5.62 11.14
N LYS A 187 16.23 -6.23 11.46
CA LYS A 187 15.77 -6.33 12.86
C LYS A 187 16.75 -7.12 13.74
N ALA A 188 17.27 -8.26 13.24
CA ALA A 188 18.28 -9.06 13.95
C ALA A 188 19.63 -8.32 14.12
N ALA A 189 19.98 -7.43 13.19
CA ALA A 189 21.13 -6.53 13.29
C ALA A 189 20.94 -5.37 14.27
N GLY A 190 19.80 -5.32 14.98
CA GLY A 190 19.51 -4.32 16.01
C GLY A 190 18.97 -3.00 15.47
N MET A 191 18.47 -2.96 14.24
CA MET A 191 17.76 -1.79 13.72
C MET A 191 16.41 -1.64 14.44
N PRO A 192 15.95 -0.39 14.70
CA PRO A 192 14.63 -0.15 15.29
C PRO A 192 13.52 -0.63 14.37
N ASP A 193 12.28 -0.66 14.88
CA ASP A 193 11.14 -0.97 14.02
C ASP A 193 11.01 0.10 12.93
N PRO A 194 10.86 -0.30 11.65
CA PRO A 194 10.71 0.64 10.54
C PRO A 194 9.38 1.39 10.61
N VAL A 195 9.31 2.60 10.06
CA VAL A 195 8.06 3.36 9.92
C VAL A 195 7.12 2.71 8.91
N SER A 196 7.67 2.00 7.92
CA SER A 196 6.92 1.12 7.03
C SER A 196 7.80 0.00 6.49
N ALA A 197 7.21 -1.19 6.28
CA ALA A 197 7.87 -2.32 5.66
C ALA A 197 6.85 -3.12 4.84
N GLU A 198 6.97 -3.07 3.51
CA GLU A 198 6.00 -3.68 2.60
C GLU A 198 6.60 -3.99 1.22
N VAL A 199 5.96 -4.89 0.49
CA VAL A 199 6.18 -5.05 -0.95
C VAL A 199 5.18 -4.15 -1.69
N SER A 200 5.68 -3.20 -2.47
CA SER A 200 4.87 -2.13 -3.07
C SER A 200 5.20 -1.89 -4.54
N MET A 201 4.28 -1.27 -5.26
CA MET A 201 4.49 -0.80 -6.63
C MET A 201 5.11 0.61 -6.58
N VAL A 202 6.38 0.70 -6.90
CA VAL A 202 7.17 1.94 -6.82
C VAL A 202 7.28 2.59 -8.19
N PRO A 203 6.89 3.87 -8.35
CA PRO A 203 6.99 4.55 -9.65
C PRO A 203 8.44 4.79 -10.04
N GLN A 204 8.74 4.60 -11.32
CA GLN A 204 10.07 4.85 -11.90
C GLN A 204 10.29 6.34 -12.20
N ASN A 205 9.22 7.05 -12.55
CA ASN A 205 9.22 8.48 -12.83
C ASN A 205 8.16 9.16 -11.97
N LYS A 206 8.41 10.41 -11.59
CA LYS A 206 7.48 11.23 -10.81
C LYS A 206 6.87 12.33 -11.66
N VAL A 207 5.66 12.73 -11.32
CA VAL A 207 4.98 13.91 -11.84
C VAL A 207 4.83 14.88 -10.68
N HIS A 208 5.60 15.97 -10.72
CA HIS A 208 5.54 17.01 -9.70
C HIS A 208 4.38 17.96 -9.97
N LEU A 209 3.52 18.12 -8.98
CA LEU A 209 2.38 19.05 -9.02
C LEU A 209 2.46 20.04 -7.87
N THR A 210 1.97 21.24 -8.10
CA THR A 210 1.88 22.33 -7.12
C THR A 210 0.50 22.97 -7.13
N GLY A 211 0.15 23.71 -6.07
CA GLY A 211 -1.05 24.51 -5.97
C GLY A 211 -2.33 23.68 -6.17
N ARG A 212 -3.29 24.21 -6.91
CA ARG A 212 -4.61 23.61 -7.08
C ARG A 212 -4.57 22.18 -7.60
N ASP A 213 -3.69 21.86 -8.55
CA ASP A 213 -3.62 20.53 -9.15
C ASP A 213 -3.06 19.50 -8.14
N ALA A 214 -2.11 19.91 -7.30
CA ALA A 214 -1.60 19.08 -6.20
C ALA A 214 -2.73 18.76 -5.21
N VAL A 215 -3.49 19.76 -4.76
CA VAL A 215 -4.62 19.57 -3.82
C VAL A 215 -5.69 18.64 -4.42
N VAL A 216 -6.05 18.83 -5.69
CA VAL A 216 -7.05 17.99 -6.36
C VAL A 216 -6.55 16.55 -6.49
N ALA A 217 -5.26 16.37 -6.85
CA ALA A 217 -4.66 15.04 -6.95
C ALA A 217 -4.61 14.31 -5.59
N LEU A 218 -4.24 15.01 -4.51
CA LEU A 218 -4.24 14.44 -3.15
C LEU A 218 -5.65 14.01 -2.73
N LYS A 219 -6.66 14.88 -2.92
CA LYS A 219 -8.06 14.54 -2.62
C LYS A 219 -8.58 13.36 -3.44
N LEU A 220 -8.15 13.27 -4.70
CA LEU A 220 -8.48 12.11 -5.55
C LEU A 220 -7.88 10.81 -4.99
N LEU A 221 -6.60 10.81 -4.61
CA LEU A 221 -5.96 9.62 -4.04
C LEU A 221 -6.61 9.21 -2.71
N ASP A 222 -6.94 10.17 -1.83
CA ASP A 222 -7.69 9.93 -0.59
C ASP A 222 -9.06 9.29 -0.87
N ALA A 223 -9.81 9.84 -1.82
CA ALA A 223 -11.12 9.30 -2.17
C ALA A 223 -11.07 7.89 -2.78
N LEU A 224 -10.01 7.58 -3.55
CA LEU A 224 -9.76 6.23 -4.06
C LEU A 224 -9.40 5.26 -2.93
N GLU A 225 -8.53 5.68 -2.00
CA GLU A 225 -8.19 4.87 -0.83
C GLU A 225 -9.37 4.63 0.10
N ASP A 226 -10.30 5.57 0.16
CA ASP A 226 -11.50 5.47 1.00
C ASP A 226 -12.54 4.48 0.46
N ASN A 227 -12.42 4.02 -0.79
CA ASN A 227 -13.31 3.02 -1.35
C ASN A 227 -13.00 1.62 -0.77
N ASP A 228 -14.02 0.90 -0.32
CA ASP A 228 -13.89 -0.40 0.36
C ASP A 228 -13.38 -1.52 -0.55
N ASP A 229 -13.52 -1.38 -1.88
CA ASP A 229 -13.08 -2.37 -2.85
C ASP A 229 -11.64 -2.09 -3.36
N VAL A 230 -11.09 -0.92 -3.08
CA VAL A 230 -9.69 -0.57 -3.37
C VAL A 230 -8.80 -1.05 -2.23
N GLN A 231 -7.90 -1.98 -2.49
CA GLN A 231 -6.93 -2.48 -1.50
C GLN A 231 -5.73 -1.54 -1.38
N ASN A 232 -5.14 -1.21 -2.52
CA ASN A 232 -3.98 -0.33 -2.58
C ASN A 232 -4.14 0.70 -3.70
N VAL A 233 -3.60 1.89 -3.45
CA VAL A 233 -3.46 2.98 -4.42
C VAL A 233 -1.98 3.27 -4.57
N TYR A 234 -1.47 3.19 -5.78
CA TYR A 234 -0.11 3.57 -6.12
C TYR A 234 -0.16 4.73 -7.10
N SER A 235 0.69 5.73 -6.90
CA SER A 235 0.76 6.89 -7.77
C SER A 235 2.18 7.35 -7.97
N ASN A 236 2.44 7.98 -9.11
CA ASN A 236 3.69 8.67 -9.38
C ASN A 236 3.63 10.18 -9.03
N LEU A 237 2.58 10.60 -8.31
CA LEU A 237 2.44 11.97 -7.81
C LEU A 237 3.62 12.34 -6.90
N ASP A 238 4.17 13.51 -7.12
CA ASP A 238 5.14 14.18 -6.25
C ASP A 238 4.62 15.57 -5.92
N VAL A 239 4.65 15.96 -4.65
CA VAL A 239 4.16 17.26 -4.15
C VAL A 239 5.09 17.80 -3.08
N ASP A 240 5.15 19.11 -2.93
CA ASP A 240 5.89 19.74 -1.86
C ASP A 240 5.19 19.56 -0.51
N GLU A 241 5.98 19.60 0.58
CA GLU A 241 5.45 19.41 1.93
C GLU A 241 4.44 20.49 2.34
N SER A 242 4.60 21.71 1.79
CA SER A 242 3.68 22.82 1.99
C SER A 242 2.27 22.55 1.48
N GLU A 243 2.13 21.76 0.40
CA GLU A 243 0.83 21.39 -0.17
C GLU A 243 0.08 20.34 0.67
N LEU A 244 0.75 19.75 1.66
CA LEU A 244 0.20 18.72 2.54
C LEU A 244 -0.46 19.29 3.81
N SER A 245 -0.28 20.57 4.08
CA SER A 245 -0.71 21.23 5.33
C SER A 245 -2.05 21.97 5.22
N ASP A 246 -2.69 22.03 4.05
CA ASP A 246 -3.90 22.83 3.81
C ASP A 246 -5.22 22.04 3.96
N ASP A 247 -5.32 21.16 4.93
CA ASP A 247 -6.59 20.59 5.40
C ASP A 247 -6.89 21.07 6.84
N GLU A 248 -7.22 22.36 7.02
CA GLU A 248 -8.04 22.89 8.12
C GLU A 248 -9.44 23.27 7.61
#